data_e3de37de8f6f3cc90dcaa5da8b1824fd
#
_entry.id   e3de37de8f6f3cc90dcaa5da8b1824fd
#
_cell.length_a   1.000
_cell.length_b   1.000
_cell.length_c   1.000
_cell.angle_alpha   90.00
_cell.angle_beta   90.00
_cell.angle_gamma   90.00
#
_symmetry.space_group_name_H-M   'P 1'
#
loop_
_entity.id
_entity.type
_entity.pdbx_description
1 polymer ?
#
loop_
_entity_poly.entity_id
_entity_poly.type
_entity_poly.pdbx_seq_one_letter_code
_entity_poly.pdbx_strand_id
1 'polypeptide(L)'
;MPKTNRILNYGIQSIDQADIDAVTQVLMSDQITGGPAVDEFEERLAEITGSCFALSCSSGTAGLHLCAAAMEIGIGDWVVVPTVTFLATANVVRMTGAEVVFSDVDPDTGLMNVDHLQNAIDRAKGPVKAVFPVHLAGQTADSEGIY
;
A
#
# COMPACT_ATOMS: atom_id res chain seq x y z
N MET A 1 17.56 -36.36 -2.22
CA MET A 1 17.95 -34.98 -2.58
C MET A 1 18.48 -34.29 -1.34
N PRO A 2 19.66 -33.68 -1.33
CA PRO A 2 20.15 -32.97 -0.15
C PRO A 2 19.22 -31.80 0.14
N LYS A 3 18.72 -31.71 1.37
CA LYS A 3 18.00 -30.54 1.87
C LYS A 3 19.01 -29.37 1.91
N THR A 4 18.98 -28.52 0.91
CA THR A 4 19.70 -27.25 1.00
C THR A 4 19.09 -26.44 2.15
N ASN A 5 19.86 -26.22 3.19
CA ASN A 5 19.48 -25.40 4.32
C ASN A 5 19.51 -23.93 3.88
N ARG A 6 18.57 -23.54 2.97
CA ARG A 6 18.47 -22.18 2.45
C ARG A 6 17.77 -21.34 3.51
N ILE A 7 18.51 -20.42 4.12
CA ILE A 7 17.92 -19.40 4.98
C ILE A 7 17.09 -18.50 4.08
N LEU A 8 15.78 -18.42 4.35
CA LEU A 8 14.90 -17.46 3.71
C LEU A 8 14.90 -16.19 4.55
N ASN A 9 15.42 -15.11 4.01
CA ASN A 9 15.34 -13.80 4.65
C ASN A 9 13.91 -13.26 4.52
N TYR A 10 13.49 -12.44 5.49
CA TYR A 10 12.19 -11.80 5.49
C TYR A 10 11.94 -10.92 4.25
N GLY A 11 12.96 -10.20 3.83
CA GLY A 11 12.95 -9.43 2.60
C GLY A 11 14.36 -9.32 2.05
N ILE A 12 14.53 -9.61 0.78
CA ILE A 12 15.78 -9.44 0.06
C ILE A 12 15.48 -8.89 -1.32
N GLN A 13 16.17 -7.85 -1.70
CA GLN A 13 16.13 -7.31 -3.06
C GLN A 13 16.87 -8.26 -4.02
N SER A 14 16.45 -8.28 -5.27
CA SER A 14 17.17 -8.88 -6.38
C SER A 14 17.63 -7.74 -7.28
N ILE A 15 18.93 -7.54 -7.40
CA ILE A 15 19.53 -6.50 -8.24
C ILE A 15 20.44 -7.21 -9.22
N ASP A 16 20.28 -6.89 -10.49
CA ASP A 16 21.13 -7.39 -11.58
C ASP A 16 21.91 -6.24 -12.26
N GLN A 17 22.63 -6.59 -13.32
CA GLN A 17 23.47 -5.61 -14.00
C GLN A 17 22.63 -4.54 -14.74
N ALA A 18 21.44 -4.89 -15.22
CA ALA A 18 20.57 -3.92 -15.88
C ALA A 18 20.06 -2.85 -14.90
N ASP A 19 19.77 -3.23 -13.66
CA ASP A 19 19.40 -2.27 -12.59
C ASP A 19 20.55 -1.29 -12.32
N ILE A 20 21.78 -1.82 -12.22
CA ILE A 20 22.99 -0.99 -11.97
C ILE A 20 23.22 -0.04 -13.13
N ASP A 21 23.12 -0.52 -14.37
CA ASP A 21 23.34 0.28 -15.57
C ASP A 21 22.28 1.40 -15.69
N ALA A 22 21.01 1.11 -15.40
CA ALA A 22 19.94 2.09 -15.43
C ALA A 22 20.16 3.21 -14.39
N VAL A 23 20.51 2.85 -13.15
CA VAL A 23 20.84 3.85 -12.11
C VAL A 23 22.06 4.68 -12.50
N THR A 24 23.09 4.05 -13.06
CA THR A 24 24.29 4.74 -13.51
C THR A 24 23.98 5.75 -14.62
N GLN A 25 23.14 5.39 -15.59
CA GLN A 25 22.72 6.29 -16.65
C GLN A 25 22.01 7.53 -16.10
N VAL A 26 21.10 7.36 -15.12
CA VAL A 26 20.41 8.50 -14.50
C VAL A 26 21.40 9.40 -13.75
N LEU A 27 22.32 8.81 -12.99
CA LEU A 27 23.34 9.58 -12.25
C LEU A 27 24.30 10.36 -13.17
N MET A 28 24.49 9.90 -14.40
CA MET A 28 25.30 10.58 -15.42
C MET A 28 24.50 11.55 -16.32
N SER A 29 23.20 11.64 -16.12
CA SER A 29 22.32 12.54 -16.84
C SER A 29 22.32 13.95 -16.26
N ASP A 30 21.73 14.90 -16.99
CA ASP A 30 21.60 16.28 -16.53
C ASP A 30 20.54 16.47 -15.44
N GLN A 31 19.67 15.46 -15.20
CA GLN A 31 18.57 15.52 -14.24
C GLN A 31 18.53 14.27 -13.36
N ILE A 32 18.82 14.43 -12.08
CA ILE A 32 18.77 13.37 -11.06
C ILE A 32 17.56 13.49 -10.13
N THR A 33 16.78 14.55 -10.24
CA THR A 33 15.54 14.76 -9.49
C THR A 33 14.41 15.05 -10.48
N GLY A 34 13.40 14.18 -10.52
CA GLY A 34 12.40 14.21 -11.58
C GLY A 34 13.01 13.80 -12.93
N GLY A 35 12.45 14.30 -14.02
CA GLY A 35 12.97 14.12 -15.37
C GLY A 35 12.53 12.81 -16.05
N PRO A 36 13.08 12.53 -17.26
CA PRO A 36 12.55 11.50 -18.16
C PRO A 36 12.46 10.10 -17.57
N ALA A 37 13.35 9.74 -16.64
CA ALA A 37 13.32 8.42 -16.00
C ALA A 37 12.11 8.24 -15.07
N VAL A 38 11.64 9.33 -14.45
CA VAL A 38 10.42 9.30 -13.62
C VAL A 38 9.20 9.20 -14.53
N ASP A 39 9.16 9.99 -15.59
CA ASP A 39 8.05 9.98 -16.55
C ASP A 39 7.90 8.59 -17.18
N GLU A 40 9.00 7.98 -17.63
CA GLU A 40 9.01 6.62 -18.18
C GLU A 40 8.53 5.57 -17.14
N PHE A 41 8.96 5.70 -15.88
CA PHE A 41 8.51 4.81 -14.82
C PHE A 41 6.99 4.89 -14.60
N GLU A 42 6.44 6.11 -14.56
CA GLU A 42 5.01 6.35 -14.38
C GLU A 42 4.20 5.84 -15.58
N GLU A 43 4.66 6.08 -16.81
CA GLU A 43 4.05 5.54 -18.03
C GLU A 43 4.02 4.00 -18.01
N ARG A 44 5.15 3.35 -17.71
CA ARG A 44 5.23 1.90 -17.61
C ARG A 44 4.33 1.33 -16.52
N LEU A 45 4.26 1.99 -15.39
CA LEU A 45 3.38 1.57 -14.29
C LEU A 45 1.91 1.67 -14.70
N ALA A 46 1.52 2.75 -15.36
CA ALA A 46 0.17 2.92 -15.90
C ALA A 46 -0.18 1.83 -16.95
N GLU A 47 0.74 1.51 -17.86
CA GLU A 47 0.57 0.43 -18.84
C GLU A 47 0.35 -0.93 -18.16
N ILE A 48 1.20 -1.31 -17.19
CA ILE A 48 1.14 -2.61 -16.50
C ILE A 48 -0.15 -2.76 -15.70
N THR A 49 -0.61 -1.68 -15.08
CA THR A 49 -1.81 -1.69 -14.23
C THR A 49 -3.10 -1.45 -15.01
N GLY A 50 -3.02 -1.01 -16.27
CA GLY A 50 -4.17 -0.59 -17.06
C GLY A 50 -4.80 0.71 -16.57
N SER A 51 -4.08 1.49 -15.77
CA SER A 51 -4.55 2.78 -15.24
C SER A 51 -4.37 3.90 -16.27
N CYS A 52 -5.22 4.93 -16.19
CA CYS A 52 -5.03 6.11 -17.05
C CYS A 52 -3.78 6.91 -16.68
N PHE A 53 -3.41 6.89 -15.42
CA PHE A 53 -2.26 7.63 -14.87
C PHE A 53 -1.62 6.82 -13.74
N ALA A 54 -0.33 7.03 -13.54
CA ALA A 54 0.41 6.60 -12.35
C ALA A 54 1.21 7.77 -11.82
N LEU A 55 1.47 7.76 -10.52
CA LEU A 55 2.28 8.77 -9.85
C LEU A 55 3.29 8.09 -8.95
N SER A 56 4.54 8.42 -9.13
CA SER A 56 5.63 7.94 -8.30
C SER A 56 5.73 8.74 -6.99
N CYS A 57 6.19 8.10 -5.94
CA CYS A 57 6.42 8.72 -4.64
C CYS A 57 7.61 8.10 -3.93
N SER A 58 8.08 8.76 -2.88
CA SER A 58 9.32 8.37 -2.19
C SER A 58 9.23 7.07 -1.38
N SER A 59 8.03 6.60 -1.06
CA SER A 59 7.82 5.37 -0.27
C SER A 59 6.36 4.91 -0.33
N GLY A 60 6.10 3.64 0.05
CA GLY A 60 4.73 3.14 0.21
C GLY A 60 3.92 3.94 1.23
N THR A 61 4.55 4.44 2.30
CA THR A 61 3.87 5.34 3.27
C THR A 61 3.41 6.64 2.61
N ALA A 62 4.25 7.24 1.75
CA ALA A 62 3.88 8.44 1.00
C ALA A 62 2.73 8.13 0.02
N GLY A 63 2.77 6.96 -0.66
CA GLY A 63 1.70 6.51 -1.54
C GLY A 63 0.37 6.36 -0.81
N LEU A 64 0.36 5.69 0.35
CA LEU A 64 -0.85 5.57 1.17
C LEU A 64 -1.38 6.94 1.62
N HIS A 65 -0.50 7.88 1.98
CA HIS A 65 -0.91 9.24 2.35
C HIS A 65 -1.51 10.00 1.17
N LEU A 66 -0.91 9.88 -0.02
CA LEU A 66 -1.45 10.46 -1.25
C LEU A 66 -2.84 9.89 -1.57
N CYS A 67 -3.04 8.57 -1.42
CA CYS A 67 -4.36 7.96 -1.59
C CYS A 67 -5.38 8.54 -0.59
N ALA A 68 -5.02 8.63 0.69
CA ALA A 68 -5.89 9.23 1.71
C ALA A 68 -6.25 10.68 1.40
N ALA A 69 -5.28 11.48 0.94
CA ALA A 69 -5.49 12.87 0.54
C ALA A 69 -6.36 12.99 -0.72
N ALA A 70 -6.14 12.14 -1.73
CA ALA A 70 -6.93 12.13 -2.95
C ALA A 70 -8.40 11.74 -2.72
N MET A 71 -8.66 10.92 -1.70
CA MET A 71 -10.01 10.58 -1.24
C MET A 71 -10.61 11.68 -0.34
N GLU A 72 -9.90 12.78 -0.12
CA GLU A 72 -10.33 13.89 0.76
C GLU A 72 -10.67 13.41 2.18
N ILE A 73 -9.96 12.40 2.68
CA ILE A 73 -10.11 11.92 4.05
C ILE A 73 -9.58 12.98 5.00
N GLY A 74 -10.39 13.36 6.01
CA GLY A 74 -10.05 14.45 6.92
C GLY A 74 -10.78 14.41 8.25
N ILE A 75 -10.75 15.53 8.95
CA ILE A 75 -11.36 15.69 10.27
C ILE A 75 -12.87 15.39 10.22
N GLY A 76 -13.30 14.49 11.10
CA GLY A 76 -14.69 14.04 11.18
C GLY A 76 -14.97 12.72 10.44
N ASP A 77 -14.06 12.31 9.55
CA ASP A 77 -14.16 11.02 8.86
C ASP A 77 -13.60 9.88 9.72
N TRP A 78 -14.10 8.67 9.48
CA TRP A 78 -13.59 7.43 10.05
C TRP A 78 -13.11 6.51 8.92
N VAL A 79 -12.01 5.80 9.18
CA VAL A 79 -11.45 4.83 8.24
C VAL A 79 -11.26 3.49 8.94
N VAL A 80 -11.75 2.42 8.33
CA VAL A 80 -11.53 1.06 8.82
C VAL A 80 -10.17 0.57 8.38
N VAL A 81 -9.40 0.07 9.34
CA VAL A 81 -8.04 -0.48 9.13
C VAL A 81 -7.94 -1.82 9.86
N PRO A 82 -7.43 -2.90 9.26
CA PRO A 82 -7.26 -4.16 9.96
C PRO A 82 -6.20 -4.05 11.05
N THR A 83 -6.34 -4.84 12.12
CA THR A 83 -5.38 -4.89 13.24
C THR A 83 -4.03 -5.47 12.82
N VAL A 84 -4.02 -6.35 11.82
CA VAL A 84 -2.79 -6.92 11.25
C VAL A 84 -2.44 -6.17 9.98
N THR A 85 -1.57 -5.18 10.12
CA THR A 85 -1.14 -4.32 9.01
C THR A 85 0.20 -3.66 9.31
N PHE A 86 0.82 -3.08 8.29
CA PHE A 86 1.96 -2.19 8.49
C PHE A 86 1.48 -0.88 9.16
N LEU A 87 2.26 -0.38 10.09
CA LEU A 87 1.90 0.80 10.91
C LEU A 87 1.47 2.03 10.07
N ALA A 88 2.05 2.21 8.89
CA ALA A 88 1.71 3.32 8.01
C ALA A 88 0.21 3.36 7.65
N THR A 89 -0.46 2.21 7.51
CA THR A 89 -1.87 2.14 7.13
C THR A 89 -2.77 2.94 8.09
N ALA A 90 -2.55 2.82 9.40
CA ALA A 90 -3.28 3.60 10.39
C ALA A 90 -2.74 5.04 10.53
N ASN A 91 -1.41 5.20 10.44
CA ASN A 91 -0.78 6.50 10.63
C ASN A 91 -1.18 7.51 9.55
N VAL A 92 -1.26 7.10 8.28
CA VAL A 92 -1.63 8.02 7.20
C VAL A 92 -3.05 8.55 7.37
N VAL A 93 -3.97 7.75 7.91
CA VAL A 93 -5.31 8.20 8.29
C VAL A 93 -5.22 9.26 9.39
N ARG A 94 -4.43 9.02 10.42
CA ARG A 94 -4.25 10.02 11.51
C ARG A 94 -3.58 11.30 11.03
N MET A 95 -2.70 11.22 10.04
CA MET A 95 -2.02 12.38 9.44
C MET A 95 -3.00 13.30 8.70
N THR A 96 -4.12 12.80 8.19
CA THR A 96 -5.18 13.63 7.59
C THR A 96 -6.12 14.27 8.63
N GLY A 97 -5.99 13.90 9.89
CA GLY A 97 -6.88 14.34 10.98
C GLY A 97 -8.13 13.47 11.15
N ALA A 98 -8.28 12.43 10.36
CA ALA A 98 -9.37 11.47 10.47
C ALA A 98 -9.15 10.46 11.62
N GLU A 99 -10.20 9.77 12.02
CA GLU A 99 -10.19 8.74 13.05
C GLU A 99 -10.06 7.35 12.45
N VAL A 100 -9.37 6.45 13.16
CA VAL A 100 -9.22 5.04 12.79
C VAL A 100 -10.15 4.18 13.63
N VAL A 101 -10.88 3.29 13.00
CA VAL A 101 -11.51 2.15 13.67
C VAL A 101 -10.85 0.86 13.20
N PHE A 102 -10.33 0.10 14.16
CA PHE A 102 -9.66 -1.15 13.83
C PHE A 102 -10.68 -2.28 13.60
N SER A 103 -10.52 -2.97 12.50
CA SER A 103 -11.20 -4.23 12.21
C SER A 103 -10.39 -5.40 12.73
N ASP A 104 -11.04 -6.42 13.23
CA ASP A 104 -10.42 -7.71 13.51
C ASP A 104 -10.04 -8.41 12.20
N VAL A 105 -9.31 -9.51 12.31
CA VAL A 105 -8.90 -10.34 11.18
C VAL A 105 -9.18 -11.81 11.51
N ASP A 106 -9.36 -12.59 10.47
CA ASP A 106 -9.50 -14.03 10.58
C ASP A 106 -8.20 -14.66 11.13
N PRO A 107 -8.24 -15.49 12.18
CA PRO A 107 -7.05 -16.02 12.84
C PRO A 107 -6.23 -16.97 11.96
N ASP A 108 -6.83 -17.59 10.96
CA ASP A 108 -6.15 -18.56 10.09
C ASP A 108 -5.47 -17.87 8.90
N THR A 109 -6.04 -16.76 8.39
CA THR A 109 -5.54 -16.06 7.21
C THR A 109 -4.86 -14.73 7.54
N GLY A 110 -5.20 -14.11 8.67
CA GLY A 110 -4.76 -12.75 9.02
C GLY A 110 -5.44 -11.67 8.21
N LEU A 111 -6.47 -12.00 7.42
CA LEU A 111 -7.19 -11.07 6.57
C LEU A 111 -8.49 -10.59 7.20
N MET A 112 -8.85 -9.35 6.92
CA MET A 112 -10.17 -8.81 7.21
C MET A 112 -11.20 -9.44 6.25
N ASN A 113 -12.34 -9.85 6.76
CA ASN A 113 -13.50 -10.30 5.99
C ASN A 113 -14.68 -9.33 6.18
N VAL A 114 -15.80 -9.63 5.51
CA VAL A 114 -17.01 -8.77 5.54
C VAL A 114 -17.58 -8.63 6.95
N ASP A 115 -17.64 -9.72 7.73
CA ASP A 115 -18.18 -9.68 9.10
C ASP A 115 -17.30 -8.82 10.03
N HIS A 116 -15.98 -8.92 9.88
CA HIS A 116 -15.04 -8.08 10.61
C HIS A 116 -15.17 -6.60 10.22
N LEU A 117 -15.37 -6.32 8.93
CA LEU A 117 -15.62 -4.97 8.43
C LEU A 117 -16.91 -4.41 9.01
N GLN A 118 -18.02 -5.15 8.94
CA GLN A 118 -19.31 -4.70 9.45
C GLN A 118 -19.22 -4.39 10.95
N ASN A 119 -18.61 -5.28 11.73
CA ASN A 119 -18.38 -5.06 13.15
C ASN A 119 -17.55 -3.81 13.46
N ALA A 120 -16.60 -3.47 12.58
CA ALA A 120 -15.81 -2.25 12.73
C ALA A 120 -16.64 -1.01 12.39
N ILE A 121 -17.44 -1.05 11.33
CA ILE A 121 -18.37 0.03 10.94
C ILE A 121 -19.35 0.33 12.07
N ASP A 122 -19.92 -0.70 12.69
CA ASP A 122 -20.89 -0.55 13.80
C ASP A 122 -20.27 0.09 15.06
N ARG A 123 -18.95 0.01 15.22
CA ARG A 123 -18.20 0.64 16.32
C ARG A 123 -17.72 2.06 16.00
N ALA A 124 -17.74 2.46 14.74
CA ALA A 124 -17.36 3.81 14.36
C ALA A 124 -18.33 4.84 14.97
N LYS A 125 -17.79 5.96 15.42
CA LYS A 125 -18.60 7.04 16.05
C LYS A 125 -18.95 8.17 15.08
N GLY A 126 -18.70 7.95 13.80
CA GLY A 126 -18.95 8.90 12.73
C GLY A 126 -18.96 8.20 11.37
N PRO A 127 -19.08 8.95 10.27
CA PRO A 127 -19.18 8.37 8.94
C PRO A 127 -17.89 7.65 8.55
N VAL A 128 -18.01 6.37 8.19
CA VAL A 128 -16.90 5.61 7.61
C VAL A 128 -16.79 6.01 6.14
N LYS A 129 -15.68 6.66 5.80
CA LYS A 129 -15.43 7.17 4.45
C LYS A 129 -14.61 6.22 3.60
N ALA A 130 -13.76 5.41 4.23
CA ALA A 130 -12.92 4.47 3.52
C ALA A 130 -12.60 3.21 4.35
N VAL A 131 -12.19 2.19 3.64
CA VAL A 131 -11.65 0.94 4.18
C VAL A 131 -10.29 0.70 3.54
N PHE A 132 -9.28 0.39 4.33
CA PHE A 132 -7.92 0.08 3.86
C PHE A 132 -7.61 -1.42 4.08
N PRO A 133 -8.14 -2.32 3.25
CA PRO A 133 -7.85 -3.75 3.38
C PRO A 133 -6.38 -4.04 3.07
N VAL A 134 -5.86 -5.11 3.66
CA VAL A 134 -4.46 -5.52 3.47
C VAL A 134 -4.39 -6.89 2.81
N HIS A 135 -3.65 -6.99 1.74
CA HIS A 135 -3.27 -8.26 1.10
C HIS A 135 -2.04 -8.83 1.83
N LEU A 136 -2.27 -9.63 2.85
CA LEU A 136 -1.22 -10.12 3.73
C LEU A 136 -0.47 -11.29 3.11
N ALA A 137 0.87 -11.20 3.07
CA ALA A 137 1.75 -12.28 2.60
C ALA A 137 1.40 -12.83 1.19
N GLY A 138 0.86 -11.98 0.31
CA GLY A 138 0.46 -12.36 -1.05
C GLY A 138 -0.94 -12.99 -1.14
N GLN A 139 -1.66 -13.14 -0.02
CA GLN A 139 -3.08 -13.49 -0.03
C GLN A 139 -3.91 -12.23 -0.30
N THR A 140 -4.86 -12.32 -1.22
CA THR A 140 -5.80 -11.21 -1.48
C THR A 140 -6.88 -11.18 -0.41
N ALA A 141 -7.18 -10.01 0.14
CA ALA A 141 -8.39 -9.78 0.91
C ALA A 141 -9.62 -10.00 0.02
N ASP A 142 -10.76 -10.28 0.64
CA ASP A 142 -12.05 -10.45 -0.07
C ASP A 142 -12.53 -9.10 -0.62
N SER A 143 -11.95 -8.71 -1.76
CA SER A 143 -12.26 -7.42 -2.38
C SER A 143 -13.71 -7.35 -2.88
N GLU A 144 -14.26 -8.48 -3.34
CA GLU A 144 -15.65 -8.52 -3.86
C GLU A 144 -16.66 -8.34 -2.73
N GLY A 145 -16.40 -8.95 -1.56
CA GLY A 145 -17.29 -8.82 -0.40
C GLY A 145 -17.14 -7.49 0.34
N ILE A 146 -15.96 -6.85 0.26
CA ILE A 146 -15.70 -5.57 0.93
C ILE A 146 -16.26 -4.38 0.11
N TYR A 147 -16.36 -4.52 -1.19
CA TYR A 147 -16.96 -3.52 -2.09
C TYR A 147 -18.46 -3.72 -2.20
#